data_f9eeb8fe5a869464ee44a86b7f855006
#
_entry.id   f9eeb8fe5a869464ee44a86b7f855006
#
_cell.length_a   1.000
_cell.length_b   1.000
_cell.length_c   1.000
_cell.angle_alpha   90.00
_cell.angle_beta   90.00
_cell.angle_gamma   90.00
#
_symmetry.space_group_name_H-M   'P 1'
#
loop_
_entity.id
_entity.type
_entity.pdbx_description
1 polymer ?
#
loop_
_entity_poly.entity_id
_entity_poly.type
_entity_poly.pdbx_seq_one_letter_code
_entity_poly.pdbx_strand_id
1 'polypeptide(L)'
;VPLHANSRKVIIMNAVEITIIVVAAVLLLCGILFGVVSYLVFYEVIARNSKIPGKMDANAKKKMMETNPEKFLLDPREEWLNDQTFENYSITNVDGNKLKGYLLKADKPSDVYVFGSHGYRCWGKREFRLMAKFYHDLGFNVFIVDHQAHGESEGKYIGFGSHESRDAMQWLKFMTDTFGSDIQIILHGVSMGCATVMMMSGNPDLPKNVKFTVADCGYTSPWVEFDYQLKNAHVPTSPLLDGANFFNKHIAKYDFKKVDAVESVSHAQVPMLFIHGTKDDFVPTYMVHELYDACSTDKDLLLVEGAGHAESYPTDSAAYEAKVKSFIDKYIAVESKA
;
A
#
# COMPACT_ATOMS: atom_id res chain seq x y z
N VAL A 1 33.00 69.50 30.23
CA VAL A 1 32.80 68.22 29.58
C VAL A 1 31.47 68.32 28.83
N PRO A 2 31.41 68.33 27.48
CA PRO A 2 30.14 68.34 26.78
C PRO A 2 29.56 66.93 26.73
N LEU A 3 28.34 66.77 27.21
CA LEU A 3 27.51 65.60 27.08
C LEU A 3 27.09 65.45 25.62
N HIS A 4 27.65 64.49 24.91
CA HIS A 4 27.15 64.09 23.59
C HIS A 4 25.73 63.52 23.70
N ALA A 5 24.75 64.30 23.35
CA ALA A 5 23.38 63.83 23.14
C ALA A 5 23.36 62.91 21.91
N ASN A 6 23.21 61.64 22.14
CA ASN A 6 23.05 60.62 21.11
C ASN A 6 21.61 60.75 20.55
N SER A 7 21.39 61.59 19.54
CA SER A 7 20.11 61.76 18.86
C SER A 7 19.82 60.49 18.07
N ARG A 8 18.97 59.59 18.59
CA ARG A 8 18.37 58.49 17.81
C ARG A 8 17.55 59.11 16.66
N LYS A 9 18.04 58.94 15.42
CA LYS A 9 17.24 59.28 14.23
C LYS A 9 16.03 58.35 14.24
N VAL A 10 14.85 58.89 14.48
CA VAL A 10 13.59 58.19 14.25
C VAL A 10 13.41 58.11 12.73
N ILE A 11 13.48 56.91 12.19
CA ILE A 11 13.19 56.63 10.76
C ILE A 11 11.67 56.71 10.60
N ILE A 12 11.17 57.80 10.02
CA ILE A 12 9.77 57.92 9.64
C ILE A 12 9.60 57.31 8.26
N MET A 13 8.98 56.14 8.21
CA MET A 13 8.66 55.42 6.97
C MET A 13 7.50 56.12 6.27
N ASN A 14 7.57 56.21 4.93
CA ASN A 14 6.45 56.72 4.13
C ASN A 14 5.37 55.63 3.91
N ALA A 15 4.17 56.02 3.46
CA ALA A 15 3.04 55.13 3.29
C ALA A 15 3.34 53.95 2.31
N VAL A 16 4.17 54.18 1.31
CA VAL A 16 4.56 53.14 0.32
C VAL A 16 5.45 52.08 0.98
N GLU A 17 6.43 52.51 1.78
CA GLU A 17 7.32 51.59 2.51
C GLU A 17 6.54 50.73 3.50
N ILE A 18 5.58 51.32 4.23
CA ILE A 18 4.70 50.57 5.14
C ILE A 18 3.86 49.57 4.37
N THR A 19 3.29 49.93 3.22
CA THR A 19 2.48 49.02 2.38
C THR A 19 3.31 47.86 1.88
N ILE A 20 4.54 48.10 1.41
CA ILE A 20 5.45 47.01 0.94
C ILE A 20 5.75 46.04 2.08
N ILE A 21 6.06 46.53 3.29
CA ILE A 21 6.35 45.68 4.45
C ILE A 21 5.13 44.84 4.84
N VAL A 22 3.93 45.43 4.86
CA VAL A 22 2.69 44.75 5.19
C VAL A 22 2.41 43.64 4.15
N VAL A 23 2.52 43.94 2.85
CA VAL A 23 2.33 42.96 1.78
C VAL A 23 3.35 41.82 1.91
N ALA A 24 4.64 42.15 2.12
CA ALA A 24 5.67 41.14 2.31
C ALA A 24 5.40 40.26 3.55
N ALA A 25 4.96 40.85 4.65
CA ALA A 25 4.61 40.11 5.87
C ALA A 25 3.39 39.19 5.65
N VAL A 26 2.37 39.62 4.94
CA VAL A 26 1.20 38.80 4.57
C VAL A 26 1.61 37.67 3.68
N LEU A 27 2.41 37.89 2.65
CA LEU A 27 2.91 36.84 1.75
C LEU A 27 3.76 35.82 2.52
N LEU A 28 4.61 36.27 3.43
CA LEU A 28 5.40 35.37 4.28
C LEU A 28 4.50 34.50 5.18
N LEU A 29 3.50 35.11 5.81
CA LEU A 29 2.53 34.40 6.64
C LEU A 29 1.75 33.34 5.85
N CYS A 30 1.27 33.72 4.65
CA CYS A 30 0.60 32.79 3.73
C CYS A 30 1.53 31.62 3.34
N GLY A 31 2.80 31.90 3.04
CA GLY A 31 3.79 30.88 2.73
C GLY A 31 4.05 29.91 3.90
N ILE A 32 4.18 30.44 5.12
CA ILE A 32 4.32 29.62 6.33
C ILE A 32 3.09 28.74 6.54
N LEU A 33 1.89 29.32 6.46
CA LEU A 33 0.64 28.58 6.63
C LEU A 33 0.50 27.47 5.59
N PHE A 34 0.80 27.76 4.33
CA PHE A 34 0.83 26.76 3.27
C PHE A 34 1.81 25.64 3.57
N GLY A 35 3.03 25.96 4.01
CA GLY A 35 4.04 24.97 4.40
C GLY A 35 3.55 24.07 5.54
N VAL A 36 2.91 24.65 6.56
CA VAL A 36 2.34 23.88 7.69
C VAL A 36 1.24 22.96 7.21
N VAL A 37 0.29 23.43 6.41
CA VAL A 37 -0.81 22.61 5.88
C VAL A 37 -0.27 21.48 5.01
N SER A 38 0.67 21.76 4.11
CA SER A 38 1.32 20.74 3.27
C SER A 38 2.05 19.67 4.10
N TYR A 39 2.74 20.10 5.17
CA TYR A 39 3.39 19.19 6.10
C TYR A 39 2.36 18.31 6.85
N LEU A 40 1.26 18.89 7.30
CA LEU A 40 0.20 18.13 7.97
C LEU A 40 -0.42 17.08 7.04
N VAL A 41 -0.69 17.43 5.77
CA VAL A 41 -1.18 16.45 4.78
C VAL A 41 -0.16 15.33 4.58
N PHE A 42 1.12 15.67 4.35
CA PHE A 42 2.18 14.67 4.29
C PHE A 42 2.18 13.76 5.53
N TYR A 43 2.17 14.35 6.73
CA TYR A 43 2.24 13.61 7.98
C TYR A 43 1.03 12.67 8.15
N GLU A 44 -0.19 13.17 7.91
CA GLU A 44 -1.41 12.38 8.08
C GLU A 44 -1.51 11.22 7.09
N VAL A 45 -1.02 11.38 5.88
CA VAL A 45 -1.08 10.32 4.84
C VAL A 45 0.07 9.32 4.99
N ILE A 46 1.28 9.78 5.27
CA ILE A 46 2.50 8.98 5.13
C ILE A 46 3.02 8.44 6.47
N ALA A 47 2.79 9.17 7.59
CA ALA A 47 3.37 8.73 8.86
C ALA A 47 2.58 7.59 9.52
N ARG A 48 3.31 6.61 10.05
CA ARG A 48 2.75 5.46 10.79
C ARG A 48 1.79 5.87 11.91
N ASN A 49 2.15 6.88 12.67
CA ASN A 49 1.45 7.29 13.89
C ASN A 49 0.46 8.43 13.67
N SER A 50 0.14 8.75 12.42
CA SER A 50 -0.85 9.78 12.14
C SER A 50 -2.24 9.33 12.61
N LYS A 51 -3.00 10.29 13.06
CA LYS A 51 -4.39 10.08 13.50
C LYS A 51 -5.30 10.49 12.36
N ILE A 52 -5.49 9.62 11.36
CA ILE A 52 -6.53 9.89 10.37
C ILE A 52 -7.88 9.98 11.10
N PRO A 53 -8.64 11.07 10.95
CA PRO A 53 -10.02 11.10 11.35
C PRO A 53 -10.78 10.03 10.57
N GLY A 54 -11.35 9.04 11.26
CA GLY A 54 -12.08 7.95 10.60
C GLY A 54 -11.91 6.58 11.27
N LYS A 55 -10.96 6.41 12.18
CA LYS A 55 -11.09 5.29 13.13
C LYS A 55 -12.35 5.54 13.95
N MET A 56 -13.37 4.74 13.69
CA MET A 56 -14.57 4.70 14.51
C MET A 56 -14.12 4.59 15.96
N ASP A 57 -14.52 5.54 16.81
CA ASP A 57 -14.16 5.48 18.22
C ASP A 57 -14.74 4.22 18.86
N ALA A 58 -14.19 3.79 19.99
CA ALA A 58 -14.61 2.56 20.65
C ALA A 58 -16.13 2.56 20.99
N ASN A 59 -16.70 3.73 21.25
CA ASN A 59 -18.13 3.88 21.58
C ASN A 59 -18.99 3.77 20.31
N ALA A 60 -18.58 4.38 19.19
CA ALA A 60 -19.26 4.25 17.91
C ALA A 60 -19.20 2.79 17.42
N LYS A 61 -18.05 2.13 17.56
CA LYS A 61 -17.90 0.69 17.25
C LYS A 61 -18.82 -0.15 18.13
N LYS A 62 -18.85 0.09 19.44
CA LYS A 62 -19.72 -0.62 20.39
C LYS A 62 -21.19 -0.45 20.03
N LYS A 63 -21.63 0.79 19.76
CA LYS A 63 -23.01 1.09 19.34
C LYS A 63 -23.37 0.38 18.03
N MET A 64 -22.45 0.33 17.07
CA MET A 64 -22.68 -0.36 15.80
C MET A 64 -22.75 -1.88 15.99
N MET A 65 -21.95 -2.47 16.90
CA MET A 65 -22.03 -3.89 17.26
C MET A 65 -23.38 -4.23 17.92
N GLU A 66 -23.93 -3.34 18.74
CA GLU A 66 -25.23 -3.52 19.39
C GLU A 66 -26.42 -3.40 18.41
N THR A 67 -26.28 -2.55 17.36
CA THR A 67 -27.36 -2.31 16.38
C THR A 67 -27.32 -3.25 15.18
N ASN A 68 -26.16 -3.80 14.83
CA ASN A 68 -25.98 -4.71 13.69
C ASN A 68 -24.99 -5.82 14.06
N PRO A 69 -25.35 -6.72 14.99
CA PRO A 69 -24.43 -7.75 15.47
C PRO A 69 -23.94 -8.69 14.36
N GLU A 70 -24.78 -8.93 13.34
CA GLU A 70 -24.42 -9.77 12.18
C GLU A 70 -23.21 -9.25 11.38
N LYS A 71 -22.96 -7.94 11.37
CA LYS A 71 -21.79 -7.34 10.72
C LYS A 71 -20.49 -7.56 11.48
N PHE A 72 -20.58 -8.08 12.71
CA PHE A 72 -19.43 -8.35 13.57
C PHE A 72 -19.24 -9.84 13.86
N LEU A 73 -20.10 -10.70 13.27
CA LEU A 73 -19.81 -12.12 13.24
C LEU A 73 -18.52 -12.32 12.43
N LEU A 74 -17.58 -13.05 13.02
CA LEU A 74 -16.39 -13.42 12.30
C LEU A 74 -16.76 -14.36 11.15
N ASP A 75 -16.18 -14.14 9.98
CA ASP A 75 -16.28 -15.10 8.90
C ASP A 75 -15.61 -16.41 9.35
N PRO A 76 -16.20 -17.59 9.09
CA PRO A 76 -15.59 -18.86 9.46
C PRO A 76 -14.15 -19.05 8.98
N ARG A 77 -13.76 -18.39 7.88
CA ARG A 77 -12.39 -18.38 7.37
C ARG A 77 -11.46 -17.56 8.27
N GLU A 78 -11.94 -16.46 8.85
CA GLU A 78 -11.21 -15.65 9.83
C GLU A 78 -11.08 -16.40 11.16
N GLU A 79 -12.13 -17.06 11.63
CA GLU A 79 -12.08 -17.94 12.81
C GLU A 79 -11.04 -19.04 12.61
N TRP A 80 -11.09 -19.73 11.47
CA TRP A 80 -10.11 -20.74 11.11
C TRP A 80 -8.68 -20.20 11.16
N LEU A 81 -8.42 -19.02 10.59
CA LEU A 81 -7.08 -18.43 10.57
C LEU A 81 -6.56 -18.10 11.97
N ASN A 82 -7.46 -17.64 12.87
CA ASN A 82 -7.08 -17.32 14.25
C ASN A 82 -6.62 -18.55 15.04
N ASP A 83 -7.07 -19.76 14.66
CA ASP A 83 -6.66 -21.03 15.27
C ASP A 83 -5.35 -21.57 14.69
N GLN A 84 -4.81 -20.97 13.62
CA GLN A 84 -3.59 -21.43 12.99
C GLN A 84 -2.33 -20.95 13.72
N THR A 85 -1.31 -21.82 13.67
CA THR A 85 0.03 -21.49 14.17
C THR A 85 0.91 -20.94 13.06
N PHE A 86 1.44 -19.73 13.24
CA PHE A 86 2.37 -19.13 12.32
C PHE A 86 3.81 -19.23 12.81
N GLU A 87 4.71 -19.59 11.92
CA GLU A 87 6.14 -19.38 12.13
C GLU A 87 6.47 -17.90 11.87
N ASN A 88 7.21 -17.29 12.80
CA ASN A 88 7.52 -15.87 12.73
C ASN A 88 8.94 -15.66 12.21
N TYR A 89 9.08 -14.81 11.22
CA TYR A 89 10.35 -14.45 10.62
C TYR A 89 10.60 -12.96 10.71
N SER A 90 11.86 -12.55 10.56
CA SER A 90 12.20 -11.14 10.46
C SER A 90 13.46 -10.95 9.64
N ILE A 91 13.46 -9.88 8.85
CA ILE A 91 14.63 -9.37 8.14
C ILE A 91 14.89 -7.93 8.58
N THR A 92 16.08 -7.42 8.31
CA THR A 92 16.39 -6.00 8.46
C THR A 92 16.51 -5.43 7.04
N ASN A 93 15.68 -4.43 6.72
CA ASN A 93 15.73 -3.81 5.41
C ASN A 93 16.94 -2.86 5.25
N VAL A 94 17.12 -2.33 4.04
CA VAL A 94 18.26 -1.44 3.73
C VAL A 94 18.24 -0.12 4.51
N ASP A 95 17.10 0.28 5.06
CA ASP A 95 16.95 1.46 5.91
C ASP A 95 17.19 1.15 7.41
N GLY A 96 17.55 -0.11 7.75
CA GLY A 96 17.81 -0.57 9.11
C GLY A 96 16.55 -0.92 9.91
N ASN A 97 15.36 -0.93 9.30
CA ASN A 97 14.12 -1.31 9.97
C ASN A 97 13.97 -2.83 10.03
N LYS A 98 13.57 -3.34 11.19
CA LYS A 98 13.21 -4.75 11.34
C LYS A 98 11.80 -4.98 10.81
N LEU A 99 11.68 -5.84 9.80
CA LEU A 99 10.43 -6.21 9.19
C LEU A 99 9.99 -7.59 9.68
N LYS A 100 8.66 -7.83 9.71
CA LYS A 100 8.04 -9.06 10.17
C LYS A 100 7.36 -9.80 9.03
N GLY A 101 7.53 -11.12 9.04
CA GLY A 101 6.85 -12.05 8.14
C GLY A 101 6.35 -13.27 8.91
N TYR A 102 5.28 -13.86 8.43
CA TYR A 102 4.53 -14.93 9.07
C TYR A 102 4.28 -16.03 8.06
N LEU A 103 4.74 -17.23 8.35
CA LEU A 103 4.53 -18.41 7.52
C LEU A 103 3.45 -19.30 8.12
N LEU A 104 2.37 -19.49 7.40
CA LEU A 104 1.43 -20.56 7.60
C LEU A 104 1.84 -21.72 6.69
N LYS A 105 2.33 -22.80 7.28
CA LYS A 105 2.74 -24.00 6.52
C LYS A 105 1.53 -24.77 6.04
N ALA A 106 1.67 -25.36 4.87
CA ALA A 106 0.75 -26.37 4.38
C ALA A 106 0.77 -27.62 5.28
N ASP A 107 -0.33 -28.38 5.33
CA ASP A 107 -0.44 -29.63 6.11
C ASP A 107 0.53 -30.72 5.64
N LYS A 108 0.92 -30.68 4.37
CA LYS A 108 1.89 -31.58 3.75
C LYS A 108 3.05 -30.81 3.14
N PRO A 109 4.23 -31.40 2.98
CA PRO A 109 5.34 -30.74 2.31
C PRO A 109 4.93 -30.19 0.95
N SER A 110 5.18 -28.89 0.74
CA SER A 110 4.85 -28.16 -0.48
C SER A 110 6.01 -27.23 -0.85
N ASP A 111 6.31 -27.13 -2.13
CA ASP A 111 7.26 -26.19 -2.71
C ASP A 111 6.58 -24.90 -3.22
N VAL A 112 5.25 -24.82 -3.12
CA VAL A 112 4.48 -23.64 -3.52
C VAL A 112 4.24 -22.73 -2.34
N TYR A 113 4.54 -21.45 -2.54
CA TYR A 113 4.40 -20.37 -1.56
C TYR A 113 3.57 -19.24 -2.13
N VAL A 114 2.65 -18.71 -1.35
CA VAL A 114 1.96 -17.45 -1.65
C VAL A 114 2.61 -16.35 -0.83
N PHE A 115 3.16 -15.33 -1.50
CA PHE A 115 3.65 -14.12 -0.85
C PHE A 115 2.52 -13.11 -0.75
N GLY A 116 2.04 -12.85 0.47
CA GLY A 116 0.92 -11.95 0.76
C GLY A 116 1.37 -10.53 1.10
N SER A 117 0.92 -9.56 0.32
CA SER A 117 1.21 -8.12 0.44
C SER A 117 -0.06 -7.34 0.76
N HIS A 118 -0.13 -6.73 1.95
CA HIS A 118 -1.32 -6.05 2.46
C HIS A 118 -1.48 -4.60 1.99
N GLY A 119 -2.69 -4.06 2.13
CA GLY A 119 -3.05 -2.69 1.80
C GLY A 119 -2.63 -1.64 2.83
N TYR A 120 -2.88 -0.38 2.47
CA TYR A 120 -2.59 0.80 3.27
C TYR A 120 -3.26 0.73 4.65
N ARG A 121 -2.50 0.98 5.70
CA ARG A 121 -2.95 0.96 7.11
C ARG A 121 -3.62 -0.33 7.57
N CYS A 122 -3.34 -1.41 6.86
CA CYS A 122 -3.67 -2.77 7.26
C CYS A 122 -2.41 -3.47 7.82
N TRP A 123 -2.48 -4.76 8.04
CA TRP A 123 -1.35 -5.65 8.35
C TRP A 123 -1.62 -7.03 7.77
N GLY A 124 -0.57 -7.80 7.57
CA GLY A 124 -0.61 -9.01 6.76
C GLY A 124 -1.69 -10.00 7.15
N LYS A 125 -1.74 -10.44 8.41
CA LYS A 125 -2.73 -11.43 8.87
C LYS A 125 -4.18 -10.94 8.76
N ARG A 126 -4.40 -9.64 8.94
CA ARG A 126 -5.74 -9.06 8.77
C ARG A 126 -6.18 -9.03 7.32
N GLU A 127 -5.29 -8.65 6.40
CA GLU A 127 -5.63 -8.60 4.99
C GLU A 127 -5.97 -9.98 4.45
N PHE A 128 -5.14 -10.95 4.78
CA PHE A 128 -5.28 -12.32 4.29
C PHE A 128 -6.23 -13.20 5.11
N ARG A 129 -6.96 -12.63 6.08
CA ARG A 129 -7.84 -13.40 7.00
C ARG A 129 -8.91 -14.25 6.31
N LEU A 130 -9.34 -13.84 5.12
CA LEU A 130 -10.33 -14.59 4.34
C LEU A 130 -9.68 -15.48 3.27
N MET A 131 -8.56 -15.03 2.67
CA MET A 131 -7.92 -15.67 1.52
C MET A 131 -6.91 -16.75 1.89
N ALA A 132 -6.33 -16.67 3.09
CA ALA A 132 -5.28 -17.62 3.50
C ALA A 132 -5.76 -19.06 3.51
N LYS A 133 -7.03 -19.29 3.93
CA LYS A 133 -7.63 -20.63 3.93
C LYS A 133 -7.71 -21.24 2.53
N PHE A 134 -8.12 -20.47 1.53
CA PHE A 134 -8.18 -20.91 0.14
C PHE A 134 -6.83 -21.46 -0.35
N TYR A 135 -5.75 -20.74 -0.14
CA TYR A 135 -4.43 -21.20 -0.53
C TYR A 135 -3.93 -22.40 0.30
N HIS A 136 -4.22 -22.37 1.60
CA HIS A 136 -3.87 -23.49 2.48
C HIS A 136 -4.59 -24.78 2.10
N ASP A 137 -5.88 -24.72 1.77
CA ASP A 137 -6.67 -25.85 1.31
C ASP A 137 -6.18 -26.44 -0.03
N LEU A 138 -5.51 -25.62 -0.85
CA LEU A 138 -4.80 -26.08 -2.05
C LEU A 138 -3.45 -26.76 -1.74
N GLY A 139 -3.04 -26.81 -0.48
CA GLY A 139 -1.78 -27.39 -0.03
C GLY A 139 -0.58 -26.45 -0.22
N PHE A 140 -0.79 -25.13 -0.22
CA PHE A 140 0.26 -24.12 -0.37
C PHE A 140 0.68 -23.53 0.97
N ASN A 141 1.95 -23.20 1.07
CA ASN A 141 2.47 -22.37 2.15
C ASN A 141 2.05 -20.92 1.95
N VAL A 142 1.59 -20.23 3.00
CA VAL A 142 1.18 -18.82 2.90
C VAL A 142 2.15 -17.97 3.73
N PHE A 143 2.98 -17.18 3.05
CA PHE A 143 3.94 -16.28 3.65
C PHE A 143 3.43 -14.84 3.57
N ILE A 144 3.02 -14.30 4.69
CA ILE A 144 2.40 -12.97 4.79
C ILE A 144 3.38 -12.02 5.48
N VAL A 145 3.55 -10.82 4.94
CA VAL A 145 4.43 -9.82 5.54
C VAL A 145 3.65 -8.66 6.15
N ASP A 146 4.23 -8.03 7.17
CA ASP A 146 3.89 -6.68 7.57
C ASP A 146 4.89 -5.73 6.88
N HIS A 147 4.39 -4.84 6.04
CA HIS A 147 5.23 -3.82 5.40
C HIS A 147 5.82 -2.85 6.42
N GLN A 148 6.91 -2.16 6.08
CA GLN A 148 7.43 -1.12 6.96
C GLN A 148 6.34 -0.12 7.33
N ALA A 149 6.42 0.44 8.54
CA ALA A 149 5.43 1.33 9.13
C ALA A 149 4.03 0.72 9.35
N HIS A 150 3.88 -0.62 9.26
CA HIS A 150 2.63 -1.34 9.52
C HIS A 150 2.84 -2.51 10.50
N GLY A 151 1.74 -2.97 11.10
CA GLY A 151 1.71 -4.15 11.95
C GLY A 151 2.82 -4.17 13.00
N GLU A 152 3.57 -5.27 13.07
CA GLU A 152 4.72 -5.46 13.95
C GLU A 152 6.06 -5.06 13.33
N SER A 153 6.08 -4.65 12.05
CA SER A 153 7.26 -4.13 11.39
C SER A 153 7.61 -2.73 11.86
N GLU A 154 8.90 -2.43 11.91
CA GLU A 154 9.40 -1.09 12.20
C GLU A 154 9.23 -0.15 11.00
N GLY A 155 9.68 1.08 11.14
CA GLY A 155 9.58 2.12 10.13
C GLY A 155 8.64 3.24 10.53
N LYS A 156 8.84 4.41 9.93
CA LYS A 156 8.12 5.64 10.26
C LYS A 156 7.17 6.09 9.15
N TYR A 157 7.48 5.76 7.90
CA TYR A 157 6.80 6.29 6.73
C TYR A 157 6.37 5.17 5.80
N ILE A 158 5.18 5.32 5.26
CA ILE A 158 4.54 4.42 4.29
C ILE A 158 5.01 4.82 2.90
N GLY A 159 5.39 3.87 2.06
CA GLY A 159 6.02 4.09 0.76
C GLY A 159 5.09 4.02 -0.45
N PHE A 160 3.83 3.61 -0.26
CA PHE A 160 2.84 3.44 -1.34
C PHE A 160 3.35 2.62 -2.54
N GLY A 161 4.05 1.53 -2.24
CA GLY A 161 4.66 0.63 -3.22
C GLY A 161 6.15 0.87 -3.41
N SER A 162 6.68 2.07 -3.20
CA SER A 162 8.11 2.40 -3.39
C SER A 162 9.01 1.65 -2.40
N HIS A 163 8.78 1.83 -1.10
CA HIS A 163 9.55 1.14 -0.08
C HIS A 163 9.15 -0.33 0.01
N GLU A 164 7.84 -0.58 -0.08
CA GLU A 164 7.27 -1.91 0.07
C GLU A 164 7.76 -2.88 -1.01
N SER A 165 7.87 -2.47 -2.26
CA SER A 165 8.39 -3.33 -3.34
C SER A 165 9.88 -3.65 -3.15
N ARG A 166 10.68 -2.67 -2.77
CA ARG A 166 12.09 -2.86 -2.45
C ARG A 166 12.29 -3.84 -1.28
N ASP A 167 11.52 -3.68 -0.21
CA ASP A 167 11.57 -4.53 0.97
C ASP A 167 11.03 -5.94 0.67
N ALA A 168 9.99 -6.03 -0.17
CA ALA A 168 9.42 -7.30 -0.62
C ALA A 168 10.40 -8.11 -1.49
N MET A 169 11.23 -7.46 -2.32
CA MET A 169 12.31 -8.14 -3.04
C MET A 169 13.34 -8.76 -2.08
N GLN A 170 13.62 -8.14 -0.94
CA GLN A 170 14.48 -8.74 0.10
C GLN A 170 13.80 -9.94 0.76
N TRP A 171 12.48 -9.89 0.96
CA TRP A 171 11.72 -11.04 1.43
C TRP A 171 11.75 -12.21 0.45
N LEU A 172 11.63 -11.96 -0.87
CA LEU A 172 11.75 -13.03 -1.87
C LEU A 172 13.13 -13.71 -1.80
N LYS A 173 14.19 -12.90 -1.67
CA LYS A 173 15.53 -13.45 -1.48
C LYS A 173 15.63 -14.28 -0.19
N PHE A 174 15.09 -13.78 0.93
CA PHE A 174 15.02 -14.51 2.18
C PHE A 174 14.29 -15.85 2.01
N MET A 175 13.15 -15.86 1.30
CA MET A 175 12.36 -17.07 1.06
C MET A 175 13.14 -18.12 0.26
N THR A 176 13.81 -17.71 -0.81
CA THR A 176 14.62 -18.63 -1.64
C THR A 176 15.84 -19.16 -0.88
N ASP A 177 16.49 -18.32 -0.06
CA ASP A 177 17.62 -18.72 0.75
C ASP A 177 17.22 -19.69 1.90
N THR A 178 16.00 -19.53 2.44
CA THR A 178 15.55 -20.24 3.65
C THR A 178 14.75 -21.50 3.32
N PHE A 179 13.87 -21.43 2.32
CA PHE A 179 12.92 -22.51 2.02
C PHE A 179 13.35 -23.36 0.81
N GLY A 180 14.33 -22.90 0.05
CA GLY A 180 14.93 -23.61 -1.08
C GLY A 180 14.93 -22.82 -2.38
N SER A 181 15.92 -23.11 -3.23
CA SER A 181 16.09 -22.48 -4.53
C SER A 181 14.99 -22.81 -5.54
N ASP A 182 14.28 -23.91 -5.33
CA ASP A 182 13.34 -24.48 -6.29
C ASP A 182 11.87 -24.24 -5.93
N ILE A 183 11.62 -23.44 -4.86
CA ILE A 183 10.25 -23.05 -4.49
C ILE A 183 9.57 -22.25 -5.61
N GLN A 184 8.26 -22.40 -5.71
CA GLN A 184 7.41 -21.65 -6.62
C GLN A 184 6.65 -20.58 -5.84
N ILE A 185 6.70 -19.31 -6.26
CA ILE A 185 6.12 -18.19 -5.53
C ILE A 185 5.00 -17.56 -6.35
N ILE A 186 3.84 -17.41 -5.75
CA ILE A 186 2.72 -16.60 -6.22
C ILE A 186 2.77 -15.28 -5.47
N LEU A 187 2.85 -14.16 -6.16
CA LEU A 187 2.68 -12.85 -5.54
C LEU A 187 1.19 -12.53 -5.46
N HIS A 188 0.70 -12.15 -4.28
CA HIS A 188 -0.68 -11.70 -4.11
C HIS A 188 -0.70 -10.40 -3.31
N GLY A 189 -1.20 -9.34 -3.91
CA GLY A 189 -1.28 -8.02 -3.29
C GLY A 189 -2.66 -7.41 -3.38
N VAL A 190 -3.07 -6.72 -2.30
CA VAL A 190 -4.35 -6.03 -2.21
C VAL A 190 -4.09 -4.53 -2.04
N SER A 191 -4.74 -3.68 -2.85
CA SER A 191 -4.67 -2.22 -2.75
C SER A 191 -3.22 -1.68 -2.84
N MET A 192 -2.66 -1.06 -1.82
CA MET A 192 -1.23 -0.69 -1.78
C MET A 192 -0.33 -1.91 -1.96
N GLY A 193 -0.72 -3.07 -1.42
CA GLY A 193 -0.03 -4.33 -1.64
C GLY A 193 -0.08 -4.79 -3.09
N CYS A 194 -1.16 -4.49 -3.80
CA CYS A 194 -1.29 -4.71 -5.24
C CYS A 194 -0.27 -3.85 -6.01
N ALA A 195 -0.21 -2.54 -5.72
CA ALA A 195 0.82 -1.67 -6.30
C ALA A 195 2.24 -2.20 -6.03
N THR A 196 2.47 -2.70 -4.82
CA THR A 196 3.74 -3.32 -4.42
C THR A 196 4.10 -4.51 -5.32
N VAL A 197 3.20 -5.49 -5.49
CA VAL A 197 3.49 -6.68 -6.31
C VAL A 197 3.57 -6.37 -7.81
N MET A 198 2.82 -5.36 -8.28
CA MET A 198 2.96 -4.85 -9.65
C MET A 198 4.36 -4.25 -9.88
N MET A 199 4.87 -3.44 -8.95
CA MET A 199 6.22 -2.89 -9.02
C MET A 199 7.30 -3.97 -8.93
N MET A 200 7.07 -5.02 -8.11
CA MET A 200 7.97 -6.18 -8.08
C MET A 200 8.00 -6.90 -9.43
N SER A 201 6.85 -7.05 -10.10
CA SER A 201 6.74 -7.79 -11.36
C SER A 201 7.55 -7.16 -12.50
N GLY A 202 7.71 -5.83 -12.49
CA GLY A 202 8.53 -5.08 -13.45
C GLY A 202 10.01 -4.97 -13.07
N ASN A 203 10.41 -5.48 -11.91
CA ASN A 203 11.80 -5.38 -11.47
C ASN A 203 12.70 -6.38 -12.23
N PRO A 204 13.79 -5.95 -12.90
CA PRO A 204 14.68 -6.85 -13.64
C PRO A 204 15.33 -7.94 -12.79
N ASP A 205 15.42 -7.73 -11.48
CA ASP A 205 15.99 -8.70 -10.53
C ASP A 205 14.92 -9.63 -9.91
N LEU A 206 13.70 -9.68 -10.46
CA LEU A 206 12.64 -10.55 -9.97
C LEU A 206 13.09 -12.02 -10.03
N PRO A 207 13.08 -12.78 -8.92
CA PRO A 207 13.48 -14.18 -8.91
C PRO A 207 12.61 -15.04 -9.85
N LYS A 208 13.23 -15.95 -10.60
CA LYS A 208 12.52 -16.91 -11.47
C LYS A 208 11.57 -17.86 -10.72
N ASN A 209 11.69 -17.88 -9.42
CA ASN A 209 10.78 -18.57 -8.51
C ASN A 209 9.35 -17.99 -8.55
N VAL A 210 9.20 -16.70 -8.85
CA VAL A 210 7.90 -16.06 -9.03
C VAL A 210 7.28 -16.58 -10.32
N LYS A 211 6.06 -17.12 -10.22
CA LYS A 211 5.37 -17.76 -11.35
C LYS A 211 4.28 -16.87 -11.94
N PHE A 212 3.55 -16.16 -11.12
CA PHE A 212 2.58 -15.15 -11.54
C PHE A 212 2.22 -14.21 -10.38
N THR A 213 1.50 -13.16 -10.71
CA THR A 213 1.04 -12.13 -9.77
C THR A 213 -0.49 -12.04 -9.78
N VAL A 214 -1.11 -12.01 -8.59
CA VAL A 214 -2.51 -11.63 -8.37
C VAL A 214 -2.53 -10.20 -7.86
N ALA A 215 -3.11 -9.30 -8.64
CA ALA A 215 -3.13 -7.86 -8.45
C ALA A 215 -4.56 -7.38 -8.17
N ASP A 216 -4.96 -7.30 -6.88
CA ASP A 216 -6.32 -6.95 -6.47
C ASP A 216 -6.43 -5.48 -6.07
N CYS A 217 -7.32 -4.73 -6.71
CA CYS A 217 -7.73 -3.34 -6.49
C CYS A 217 -6.55 -2.33 -6.34
N GLY A 218 -5.53 -2.46 -7.19
CA GLY A 218 -4.38 -1.56 -7.18
C GLY A 218 -4.61 -0.28 -7.99
N TYR A 219 -3.83 0.75 -7.67
CA TYR A 219 -3.83 2.05 -8.35
C TYR A 219 -2.69 2.18 -9.36
N THR A 220 -2.83 3.12 -10.30
CA THR A 220 -1.81 3.41 -11.32
C THR A 220 -0.57 4.10 -10.74
N SER A 221 -0.77 5.04 -9.83
CA SER A 221 0.30 5.69 -9.06
C SER A 221 -0.26 6.36 -7.80
N PRO A 222 0.55 6.57 -6.75
CA PRO A 222 0.12 7.34 -5.58
C PRO A 222 -0.29 8.77 -5.93
N TRP A 223 0.36 9.39 -6.91
CA TRP A 223 0.03 10.75 -7.35
C TRP A 223 -1.39 10.83 -7.90
N VAL A 224 -1.77 9.89 -8.79
CA VAL A 224 -3.11 9.85 -9.41
C VAL A 224 -4.16 9.50 -8.35
N GLU A 225 -3.86 8.57 -7.46
CA GLU A 225 -4.76 8.19 -6.36
C GLU A 225 -5.02 9.36 -5.41
N PHE A 226 -3.98 10.08 -4.98
CA PHE A 226 -4.15 11.25 -4.11
C PHE A 226 -4.86 12.41 -4.81
N ASP A 227 -4.61 12.63 -6.09
CA ASP A 227 -5.33 13.62 -6.90
C ASP A 227 -6.83 13.29 -6.95
N TYR A 228 -7.16 12.03 -7.18
CA TYR A 228 -8.55 11.55 -7.18
C TYR A 228 -9.21 11.78 -5.81
N GLN A 229 -8.55 11.42 -4.71
CA GLN A 229 -9.09 11.59 -3.37
C GLN A 229 -9.29 13.07 -3.00
N LEU A 230 -8.34 13.94 -3.36
CA LEU A 230 -8.47 15.38 -3.13
C LEU A 230 -9.62 15.99 -3.94
N LYS A 231 -9.78 15.59 -5.21
CA LYS A 231 -10.90 16.03 -6.05
C LYS A 231 -12.25 15.58 -5.48
N ASN A 232 -12.37 14.36 -5.00
CA ASN A 232 -13.57 13.86 -4.34
C ASN A 232 -13.89 14.64 -3.06
N ALA A 233 -12.85 15.07 -2.34
CA ALA A 233 -13.00 15.93 -1.17
C ALA A 233 -13.21 17.42 -1.53
N HIS A 234 -13.33 17.79 -2.81
CA HIS A 234 -13.44 19.16 -3.31
C HIS A 234 -12.25 20.06 -2.91
N VAL A 235 -11.08 19.46 -2.75
CA VAL A 235 -9.83 20.14 -2.43
C VAL A 235 -8.98 20.26 -3.69
N PRO A 236 -8.50 21.47 -4.06
CA PRO A 236 -7.59 21.61 -5.19
C PRO A 236 -6.30 20.80 -4.99
N THR A 237 -5.93 20.00 -5.98
CA THR A 237 -4.73 19.16 -5.93
C THR A 237 -3.47 20.02 -5.80
N SER A 238 -3.25 20.90 -6.77
CA SER A 238 -2.12 21.83 -6.74
C SER A 238 -2.58 23.16 -6.08
N PRO A 239 -1.76 23.78 -5.24
CA PRO A 239 -0.37 23.40 -4.90
C PRO A 239 -0.23 22.46 -3.69
N LEU A 240 -1.34 21.97 -3.09
CA LEU A 240 -1.32 21.24 -1.82
C LEU A 240 -0.55 19.90 -1.91
N LEU A 241 -0.87 19.09 -2.93
CA LEU A 241 -0.20 17.80 -3.13
C LEU A 241 1.28 18.00 -3.54
N ASP A 242 1.60 19.06 -4.28
CA ASP A 242 2.98 19.43 -4.58
C ASP A 242 3.77 19.75 -3.30
N GLY A 243 3.17 20.50 -2.38
CA GLY A 243 3.76 20.80 -1.07
C GLY A 243 3.94 19.55 -0.21
N ALA A 244 2.93 18.66 -0.16
CA ALA A 244 3.04 17.37 0.55
C ALA A 244 4.14 16.50 -0.06
N ASN A 245 4.24 16.42 -1.38
CA ASN A 245 5.28 15.68 -2.09
C ASN A 245 6.69 16.26 -1.84
N PHE A 246 6.80 17.59 -1.70
CA PHE A 246 8.07 18.22 -1.28
C PHE A 246 8.54 17.63 0.07
N PHE A 247 7.67 17.58 1.07
CA PHE A 247 8.02 16.97 2.36
C PHE A 247 8.29 15.47 2.24
N ASN A 248 7.50 14.76 1.43
CA ASN A 248 7.70 13.33 1.19
C ASN A 248 9.10 13.03 0.62
N LYS A 249 9.54 13.78 -0.38
CA LYS A 249 10.88 13.63 -0.96
C LYS A 249 12.00 13.87 0.04
N HIS A 250 11.85 14.85 0.92
CA HIS A 250 12.90 15.25 1.85
C HIS A 250 12.91 14.42 3.13
N ILE A 251 11.75 13.93 3.57
CA ILE A 251 11.58 13.22 4.85
C ILE A 251 11.46 11.72 4.63
N ALA A 252 10.49 11.26 3.82
CA ALA A 252 10.26 9.84 3.55
C ALA A 252 11.12 9.30 2.39
N LYS A 253 11.88 10.19 1.68
CA LYS A 253 12.91 9.84 0.69
C LYS A 253 12.40 9.20 -0.60
N TYR A 254 11.14 9.41 -0.99
CA TYR A 254 10.62 9.03 -2.30
C TYR A 254 9.71 10.11 -2.88
N ASP A 255 9.43 10.04 -4.17
CA ASP A 255 8.64 11.01 -4.92
C ASP A 255 7.35 10.36 -5.41
N PHE A 256 6.18 10.85 -5.00
CA PHE A 256 4.87 10.32 -5.44
C PHE A 256 4.74 10.26 -6.97
N LYS A 257 5.35 11.20 -7.68
CA LYS A 257 5.31 11.29 -9.14
C LYS A 257 6.19 10.26 -9.85
N LYS A 258 7.09 9.58 -9.10
CA LYS A 258 8.02 8.57 -9.64
C LYS A 258 7.62 7.14 -9.29
N VAL A 259 6.59 6.98 -8.47
CA VAL A 259 6.02 5.67 -8.14
C VAL A 259 4.94 5.39 -9.18
N ASP A 260 5.25 4.53 -10.15
CA ASP A 260 4.41 4.30 -11.33
C ASP A 260 4.22 2.79 -11.55
N ALA A 261 2.99 2.33 -11.25
CA ALA A 261 2.64 0.94 -11.46
C ALA A 261 2.36 0.63 -12.94
N VAL A 262 1.92 1.62 -13.72
CA VAL A 262 1.69 1.45 -15.17
C VAL A 262 3.03 1.20 -15.89
N GLU A 263 4.06 2.00 -15.58
CA GLU A 263 5.40 1.75 -16.08
C GLU A 263 5.91 0.37 -15.65
N SER A 264 5.70 0.01 -14.38
CA SER A 264 6.15 -1.28 -13.85
C SER A 264 5.51 -2.47 -14.56
N VAL A 265 4.19 -2.49 -14.74
CA VAL A 265 3.52 -3.60 -15.43
C VAL A 265 3.82 -3.65 -16.92
N SER A 266 4.21 -2.53 -17.55
CA SER A 266 4.67 -2.52 -18.94
C SER A 266 5.99 -3.28 -19.13
N HIS A 267 6.73 -3.50 -18.05
CA HIS A 267 7.97 -4.28 -17.99
C HIS A 267 7.79 -5.59 -17.19
N ALA A 268 6.54 -6.00 -16.93
CA ALA A 268 6.27 -7.21 -16.17
C ALA A 268 7.00 -8.43 -16.75
N GLN A 269 7.55 -9.28 -15.88
CA GLN A 269 8.32 -10.47 -16.25
C GLN A 269 7.55 -11.77 -16.04
N VAL A 270 6.39 -11.70 -15.38
CA VAL A 270 5.56 -12.85 -15.05
C VAL A 270 4.10 -12.55 -15.39
N PRO A 271 3.28 -13.58 -15.68
CA PRO A 271 1.85 -13.40 -15.93
C PRO A 271 1.14 -12.68 -14.79
N MET A 272 0.10 -11.92 -15.11
CA MET A 272 -0.64 -11.11 -14.15
C MET A 272 -2.14 -11.35 -14.23
N LEU A 273 -2.74 -11.65 -13.10
CA LEU A 273 -4.17 -11.64 -12.90
C LEU A 273 -4.59 -10.34 -12.20
N PHE A 274 -5.31 -9.49 -12.91
CA PHE A 274 -5.90 -8.28 -12.34
C PHE A 274 -7.30 -8.60 -11.80
N ILE A 275 -7.63 -8.07 -10.62
CA ILE A 275 -8.94 -8.20 -10.00
C ILE A 275 -9.37 -6.83 -9.50
N HIS A 276 -10.65 -6.45 -9.70
CA HIS A 276 -11.14 -5.17 -9.22
C HIS A 276 -12.67 -5.19 -9.01
N GLY A 277 -13.14 -4.47 -8.00
CA GLY A 277 -14.57 -4.28 -7.77
C GLY A 277 -15.15 -3.21 -8.71
N THR A 278 -16.36 -3.45 -9.26
CA THR A 278 -17.00 -2.50 -10.18
C THR A 278 -17.56 -1.25 -9.48
N LYS A 279 -17.67 -1.28 -8.14
CA LYS A 279 -18.09 -0.15 -7.28
C LYS A 279 -16.98 0.34 -6.35
N ASP A 280 -15.74 0.13 -6.73
CA ASP A 280 -14.60 0.69 -6.01
C ASP A 280 -14.57 2.22 -6.24
N ASP A 281 -14.94 2.97 -5.20
CA ASP A 281 -14.95 4.44 -5.17
C ASP A 281 -13.71 5.01 -4.46
N PHE A 282 -12.87 4.14 -3.89
CA PHE A 282 -11.60 4.53 -3.30
C PHE A 282 -10.48 4.47 -4.34
N VAL A 283 -10.24 3.31 -4.96
CA VAL A 283 -9.39 3.19 -6.15
C VAL A 283 -10.30 2.94 -7.36
N PRO A 284 -10.58 3.96 -8.18
CA PRO A 284 -11.61 3.84 -9.20
C PRO A 284 -11.28 2.78 -10.25
N THR A 285 -12.28 2.02 -10.65
CA THR A 285 -12.16 0.86 -11.55
C THR A 285 -11.46 1.18 -12.88
N TYR A 286 -11.47 2.43 -13.38
CA TYR A 286 -10.75 2.78 -14.60
C TYR A 286 -9.24 2.52 -14.49
N MET A 287 -8.66 2.60 -13.29
CA MET A 287 -7.23 2.37 -13.08
C MET A 287 -6.81 0.94 -13.41
N VAL A 288 -7.65 -0.06 -13.12
CA VAL A 288 -7.31 -1.44 -13.48
C VAL A 288 -7.30 -1.64 -15.00
N HIS A 289 -8.11 -0.91 -15.76
CA HIS A 289 -8.08 -0.98 -17.22
C HIS A 289 -6.76 -0.40 -17.77
N GLU A 290 -6.30 0.74 -17.26
CA GLU A 290 -5.00 1.31 -17.63
C GLU A 290 -3.84 0.36 -17.32
N LEU A 291 -3.85 -0.27 -16.14
CA LEU A 291 -2.85 -1.25 -15.72
C LEU A 291 -2.89 -2.51 -16.59
N TYR A 292 -4.10 -3.01 -16.86
CA TYR A 292 -4.31 -4.17 -17.71
C TYR A 292 -3.80 -3.90 -19.15
N ASP A 293 -4.18 -2.77 -19.73
CA ASP A 293 -3.79 -2.43 -21.10
C ASP A 293 -2.26 -2.29 -21.22
N ALA A 294 -1.61 -1.69 -20.23
CA ALA A 294 -0.16 -1.49 -20.20
C ALA A 294 0.64 -2.78 -19.97
N CYS A 295 0.07 -3.78 -19.32
CA CYS A 295 0.80 -5.00 -18.95
C CYS A 295 1.31 -5.76 -20.17
N SER A 296 2.62 -6.08 -20.16
CA SER A 296 3.33 -6.68 -21.30
C SER A 296 3.32 -8.21 -21.35
N THR A 297 2.89 -8.87 -20.26
CA THR A 297 2.89 -10.33 -20.16
C THR A 297 1.51 -10.92 -20.42
N ASP A 298 1.41 -12.26 -20.39
CA ASP A 298 0.13 -12.94 -20.34
C ASP A 298 -0.70 -12.45 -19.16
N LYS A 299 -1.93 -12.10 -19.40
CA LYS A 299 -2.78 -11.40 -18.43
C LYS A 299 -4.23 -11.78 -18.53
N ASP A 300 -4.96 -11.63 -17.45
CA ASP A 300 -6.42 -11.76 -17.42
C ASP A 300 -7.00 -10.76 -16.42
N LEU A 301 -8.30 -10.51 -16.51
CA LEU A 301 -9.01 -9.54 -15.69
C LEU A 301 -10.29 -10.17 -15.12
N LEU A 302 -10.50 -10.00 -13.82
CA LEU A 302 -11.77 -10.28 -13.15
C LEU A 302 -12.34 -8.97 -12.59
N LEU A 303 -13.46 -8.53 -13.12
CA LEU A 303 -14.27 -7.47 -12.55
C LEU A 303 -15.36 -8.11 -11.69
N VAL A 304 -15.36 -7.80 -10.38
CA VAL A 304 -16.37 -8.33 -9.44
C VAL A 304 -17.50 -7.33 -9.32
N GLU A 305 -18.66 -7.70 -9.84
CA GLU A 305 -19.82 -6.83 -9.90
C GLU A 305 -20.32 -6.44 -8.48
N GLY A 306 -20.47 -5.15 -8.27
CA GLY A 306 -20.98 -4.59 -7.02
C GLY A 306 -19.98 -4.53 -5.87
N ALA A 307 -18.77 -5.09 -6.01
CA ALA A 307 -17.75 -5.03 -5.00
C ALA A 307 -17.15 -3.62 -4.88
N GLY A 308 -16.96 -3.15 -3.66
CA GLY A 308 -16.21 -1.95 -3.32
C GLY A 308 -14.70 -2.21 -3.18
N HIS A 309 -13.98 -1.24 -2.57
CA HIS A 309 -12.53 -1.34 -2.39
C HIS A 309 -12.12 -2.49 -1.47
N ALA A 310 -11.25 -3.38 -1.96
CA ALA A 310 -10.79 -4.59 -1.26
C ALA A 310 -11.94 -5.55 -0.85
N GLU A 311 -13.08 -5.46 -1.55
CA GLU A 311 -14.26 -6.29 -1.29
C GLU A 311 -14.48 -7.35 -2.38
N SER A 312 -13.59 -7.48 -3.37
CA SER A 312 -13.74 -8.47 -4.45
C SER A 312 -13.89 -9.90 -3.90
N TYR A 313 -13.01 -10.30 -2.99
CA TYR A 313 -13.03 -11.64 -2.42
C TYR A 313 -14.28 -11.93 -1.55
N PRO A 314 -14.68 -11.09 -0.58
CA PRO A 314 -15.89 -11.36 0.19
C PRO A 314 -17.19 -11.23 -0.62
N THR A 315 -17.21 -10.46 -1.72
CA THR A 315 -18.40 -10.27 -2.55
C THR A 315 -18.70 -11.50 -3.41
N ASP A 316 -17.68 -12.06 -4.07
CA ASP A 316 -17.81 -13.29 -4.87
C ASP A 316 -16.54 -14.14 -4.75
N SER A 317 -16.41 -14.84 -3.61
CA SER A 317 -15.26 -15.71 -3.39
C SER A 317 -15.20 -16.88 -4.38
N ALA A 318 -16.34 -17.36 -4.87
CA ALA A 318 -16.36 -18.47 -5.81
C ALA A 318 -15.77 -18.08 -7.18
N ALA A 319 -16.15 -16.94 -7.74
CA ALA A 319 -15.58 -16.43 -8.99
C ALA A 319 -14.11 -16.05 -8.80
N TYR A 320 -13.77 -15.43 -7.66
CA TYR A 320 -12.40 -15.06 -7.33
C TYR A 320 -11.48 -16.29 -7.27
N GLU A 321 -11.84 -17.29 -6.48
CA GLU A 321 -11.08 -18.54 -6.31
C GLU A 321 -10.96 -19.33 -7.62
N ALA A 322 -12.06 -19.42 -8.38
CA ALA A 322 -12.04 -20.07 -9.70
C ALA A 322 -11.05 -19.38 -10.67
N LYS A 323 -11.02 -18.03 -10.65
CA LYS A 323 -10.12 -17.24 -11.49
C LYS A 323 -8.66 -17.40 -11.08
N VAL A 324 -8.37 -17.30 -9.79
CA VAL A 324 -7.01 -17.54 -9.25
C VAL A 324 -6.57 -18.98 -9.52
N LYS A 325 -7.49 -19.95 -9.33
CA LYS A 325 -7.19 -21.36 -9.62
C LYS A 325 -6.84 -21.59 -11.10
N SER A 326 -7.47 -20.89 -12.03
CA SER A 326 -7.13 -20.99 -13.45
C SER A 326 -5.68 -20.60 -13.76
N PHE A 327 -5.14 -19.61 -13.02
CA PHE A 327 -3.73 -19.22 -13.10
C PHE A 327 -2.81 -20.23 -12.43
N ILE A 328 -3.21 -20.76 -11.27
CA ILE A 328 -2.48 -21.82 -10.58
C ILE A 328 -2.32 -23.03 -11.52
N ASP A 329 -3.42 -23.50 -12.11
CA ASP A 329 -3.43 -24.65 -13.02
C ASP A 329 -2.55 -24.44 -14.27
N LYS A 330 -2.39 -23.17 -14.70
CA LYS A 330 -1.59 -22.82 -15.89
C LYS A 330 -0.11 -22.62 -15.60
N TYR A 331 0.25 -22.06 -14.44
CA TYR A 331 1.60 -21.56 -14.18
C TYR A 331 2.34 -22.24 -13.03
N ILE A 332 1.65 -22.99 -12.17
CA ILE A 332 2.29 -23.75 -11.09
C ILE A 332 2.53 -25.19 -11.57
N ALA A 333 3.78 -25.58 -11.58
CA ALA A 333 4.13 -26.98 -11.84
C ALA A 333 3.78 -27.81 -10.59
N VAL A 334 2.67 -28.53 -10.63
CA VAL A 334 2.38 -29.56 -9.62
C VAL A 334 3.14 -30.80 -10.03
N GLU A 335 4.32 -31.03 -9.43
CA GLU A 335 4.94 -32.36 -9.55
C GLU A 335 3.97 -33.38 -8.96
N SER A 336 3.48 -34.30 -9.79
CA SER A 336 2.85 -35.52 -9.32
C SER A 336 3.93 -36.32 -8.60
N LYS A 337 4.12 -36.07 -7.30
CA LYS A 337 4.92 -36.99 -6.47
C LYS A 337 4.15 -38.30 -6.44
N ALA A 338 4.55 -39.23 -7.34
CA ALA A 338 4.11 -40.60 -7.37
C ALA A 338 4.50 -41.35 -6.08
#